data_7726a4d71f5b2e8bad1a62cabfb9136a
#
_entry.id   7726a4d71f5b2e8bad1a62cabfb9136a
#
_cell.length_a   1.000
_cell.length_b   1.000
_cell.length_c   1.000
_cell.angle_alpha   90.00
_cell.angle_beta   90.00
_cell.angle_gamma   90.00
#
_symmetry.space_group_name_H-M   'P 1'
#
loop_
_entity.id
_entity.type
_entity.pdbx_description
1 polymer ?
#
loop_
_entity_poly.entity_id
_entity_poly.type
_entity_poly.pdbx_seq_one_letter_code
_entity_poly.pdbx_strand_id
1 'polypeptide(L)'
;MGKSELNRVSSKDIIEIGLGSIGKIKIIKALSEDYKMATVYALHKKTNLKREDIKRNLTDLIKIGWVQETKLLNAMYSANRENEYVNHLTSFFRAVGYIGQSEM
;
A
#
# COMPACT_ATOMS: atom_id res chain seq x y z
N MET A 1 10.91 20.30 -17.98
CA MET A 1 10.68 20.18 -17.44
C MET A 1 10.34 20.28 -16.70
N GLY A 2 10.14 20.34 -16.46
CA GLY A 2 10.00 20.39 -15.65
C GLY A 2 9.43 20.55 -14.93
N LYS A 3 9.01 20.89 -14.71
CA LYS A 3 8.44 20.99 -14.06
C LYS A 3 7.79 20.55 -13.44
N SER A 4 7.47 20.69 -13.83
CA SER A 4 6.48 19.96 -13.15
C SER A 4 6.97 19.26 -11.96
N GLU A 5 8.02 18.87 -12.03
CA GLU A 5 8.55 18.14 -10.97
C GLU A 5 8.79 18.95 -9.78
N LEU A 6 8.49 20.16 -9.84
CA LEU A 6 8.76 21.02 -8.74
C LEU A 6 8.20 20.52 -7.45
N ASN A 7 6.96 20.11 -7.45
CA ASN A 7 6.32 19.71 -6.23
C ASN A 7 5.86 18.31 -6.28
N ARG A 8 6.37 17.59 -7.23
CA ARG A 8 5.91 16.27 -7.39
C ARG A 8 7.01 15.31 -7.30
N VAL A 9 6.69 14.20 -6.76
CA VAL A 9 7.60 13.08 -6.70
C VAL A 9 7.56 12.42 -8.06
N SER A 10 8.71 12.14 -8.66
CA SER A 10 8.76 11.49 -9.95
C SER A 10 8.28 10.05 -9.83
N SER A 11 7.95 9.42 -10.95
CA SER A 11 7.57 8.01 -10.93
C SER A 11 8.65 7.14 -10.33
N LYS A 12 9.90 7.46 -10.63
CA LYS A 12 11.00 6.71 -10.04
C LYS A 12 10.96 6.79 -8.52
N ASP A 13 10.80 8.00 -7.99
CA ASP A 13 10.77 8.19 -6.56
C ASP A 13 9.58 7.51 -5.92
N ILE A 14 8.42 7.58 -6.57
CA ILE A 14 7.23 6.92 -6.03
C ILE A 14 7.44 5.42 -5.93
N ILE A 15 7.99 4.82 -6.98
CA ILE A 15 8.25 3.39 -7.00
C ILE A 15 9.25 3.02 -5.90
N GLU A 16 10.30 3.82 -5.78
CA GLU A 16 11.33 3.50 -4.81
C GLU A 16 10.82 3.65 -3.37
N ILE A 17 9.97 4.63 -3.13
CA ILE A 17 9.36 4.78 -1.82
C ILE A 17 8.40 3.63 -1.57
N GLY A 18 7.50 3.37 -2.52
CA GLY A 18 6.43 2.39 -2.32
C GLY A 18 6.93 0.97 -2.19
N LEU A 19 7.99 0.62 -2.91
CA LEU A 19 8.54 -0.72 -2.88
C LEU A 19 9.87 -0.78 -2.14
N GLY A 20 10.18 0.25 -1.38
CA GLY A 20 11.50 0.40 -0.78
C GLY A 20 11.78 -0.50 0.40
N SER A 21 10.82 -1.29 0.85
CA SER A 21 11.07 -2.21 1.94
C SER A 21 10.12 -3.38 1.85
N ILE A 22 10.55 -4.48 2.42
CA ILE A 22 9.72 -5.67 2.52
C ILE A 22 8.43 -5.36 3.28
N GLY A 23 8.53 -4.52 4.29
CA GLY A 23 7.35 -4.16 5.07
C GLY A 23 6.28 -3.51 4.23
N LYS A 24 6.67 -2.59 3.36
CA LYS A 24 5.70 -1.92 2.49
C LYS A 24 5.07 -2.90 1.51
N ILE A 25 5.88 -3.77 0.95
CA ILE A 25 5.37 -4.78 0.02
C ILE A 25 4.36 -5.68 0.71
N LYS A 26 4.67 -6.12 1.92
CA LYS A 26 3.75 -6.98 2.68
C LYS A 26 2.45 -6.27 3.02
N ILE A 27 2.51 -4.99 3.34
CA ILE A 27 1.31 -4.23 3.65
C ILE A 27 0.44 -4.08 2.41
N ILE A 28 1.04 -3.71 1.29
CA ILE A 28 0.28 -3.59 0.05
C ILE A 28 -0.33 -4.94 -0.33
N LYS A 29 0.43 -6.02 -0.17
CA LYS A 29 -0.08 -7.36 -0.43
C LYS A 29 -1.31 -7.64 0.43
N ALA A 30 -1.20 -7.41 1.74
CA ALA A 30 -2.29 -7.68 2.66
C ALA A 30 -3.55 -6.87 2.32
N LEU A 31 -3.35 -5.59 2.01
CA LEU A 31 -4.49 -4.73 1.67
C LEU A 31 -5.06 -5.04 0.30
N SER A 32 -4.25 -5.60 -0.59
CA SER A 32 -4.71 -5.96 -1.93
C SER A 32 -5.48 -7.26 -1.95
N GLU A 33 -5.14 -8.18 -1.05
CA GLU A 33 -5.83 -9.46 -0.99
C GLU A 33 -7.24 -9.32 -0.47
N ASP A 34 -7.45 -8.35 0.39
CA ASP A 34 -8.72 -8.20 1.06
C ASP A 34 -9.26 -6.82 0.69
N TYR A 35 -10.46 -6.75 0.19
CA TYR A 35 -11.03 -5.47 -0.21
C TYR A 35 -11.56 -4.67 0.96
N LYS A 36 -11.37 -5.16 2.17
CA LYS A 36 -11.84 -4.47 3.36
C LYS A 36 -10.74 -3.60 3.93
N MET A 37 -11.14 -2.68 4.76
CA MET A 37 -10.20 -1.89 5.51
C MET A 37 -9.59 -2.72 6.62
N ALA A 38 -8.38 -2.36 7.01
CA ALA A 38 -7.67 -3.08 8.07
C ALA A 38 -7.12 -2.08 9.09
N THR A 39 -7.15 -2.48 10.34
CA THR A 39 -6.48 -1.74 11.41
C THR A 39 -5.01 -2.11 11.46
N VAL A 40 -4.23 -1.35 12.22
CA VAL A 40 -2.83 -1.72 12.45
C VAL A 40 -2.76 -3.11 13.08
N TYR A 41 -3.67 -3.41 14.01
CA TYR A 41 -3.68 -4.72 14.64
C TYR A 41 -3.90 -5.84 13.62
N ALA A 42 -4.88 -5.65 12.72
CA ALA A 42 -5.15 -6.64 11.70
C ALA A 42 -3.96 -6.83 10.78
N LEU A 43 -3.30 -5.73 10.42
CA LEU A 43 -2.11 -5.81 9.58
C LEU A 43 -0.97 -6.51 10.31
N HIS A 44 -0.82 -6.24 11.60
CA HIS A 44 0.17 -6.93 12.41
C HIS A 44 -0.07 -8.43 12.40
N LYS A 45 -1.30 -8.85 12.59
CA LYS A 45 -1.62 -10.28 12.59
C LYS A 45 -1.37 -10.91 11.23
N LYS A 46 -1.68 -10.18 10.18
CA LYS A 46 -1.58 -10.75 8.85
C LYS A 46 -0.16 -10.75 8.31
N THR A 47 0.62 -9.73 8.62
CA THR A 47 1.97 -9.59 8.06
C THR A 47 3.07 -10.04 9.00
N ASN A 48 2.76 -10.15 10.27
CA ASN A 48 3.74 -10.46 11.31
C ASN A 48 4.79 -9.36 11.47
N LEU A 49 4.52 -8.17 10.97
CA LEU A 49 5.40 -7.02 11.17
C LEU A 49 5.10 -6.39 12.51
N LYS A 50 6.08 -5.73 13.09
CA LYS A 50 5.88 -4.98 14.33
C LYS A 50 4.97 -3.80 14.07
N ARG A 51 4.16 -3.44 15.05
CA ARG A 51 3.21 -2.35 14.88
C ARG A 51 3.89 -1.03 14.55
N GLU A 52 5.03 -0.75 15.16
CA GLU A 52 5.75 0.48 14.86
C GLU A 52 6.21 0.53 13.42
N ASP A 53 6.66 -0.61 12.91
CA ASP A 53 7.08 -0.68 11.53
C ASP A 53 5.89 -0.48 10.59
N ILE A 54 4.74 -1.07 10.95
CA ILE A 54 3.54 -0.90 10.16
C ILE A 54 3.14 0.57 10.10
N LYS A 55 3.13 1.25 11.25
CA LYS A 55 2.74 2.64 11.29
C LYS A 55 3.67 3.50 10.45
N ARG A 56 4.96 3.26 10.54
CA ARG A 56 5.94 4.01 9.78
C ARG A 56 5.75 3.79 8.28
N ASN A 57 5.58 2.54 7.90
CA ASN A 57 5.39 2.22 6.49
C ASN A 57 4.08 2.75 5.95
N LEU A 58 3.02 2.72 6.76
CA LEU A 58 1.74 3.29 6.36
C LEU A 58 1.86 4.79 6.11
N THR A 59 2.61 5.48 6.97
CA THR A 59 2.81 6.92 6.78
C THR A 59 3.39 7.20 5.40
N ASP A 60 4.40 6.45 5.01
CA ASP A 60 5.01 6.63 3.70
C ASP A 60 4.04 6.29 2.57
N LEU A 61 3.31 5.20 2.72
CA LEU A 61 2.38 4.76 1.68
C LEU A 61 1.21 5.72 1.51
N ILE A 62 0.74 6.31 2.61
CA ILE A 62 -0.30 7.33 2.54
C ILE A 62 0.23 8.55 1.82
N LYS A 63 1.46 8.94 2.12
CA LYS A 63 2.06 10.13 1.55
C LYS A 63 2.14 10.06 0.03
N ILE A 64 2.42 8.89 -0.54
CA ILE A 64 2.49 8.75 -1.99
C ILE A 64 1.16 8.34 -2.60
N GLY A 65 0.10 8.23 -1.80
CA GLY A 65 -1.24 7.99 -2.31
C GLY A 65 -1.59 6.56 -2.58
N TRP A 66 -0.77 5.61 -2.14
CA TRP A 66 -1.05 4.19 -2.37
C TRP A 66 -2.00 3.60 -1.35
N VAL A 67 -2.08 4.21 -0.17
CA VAL A 67 -2.94 3.75 0.92
C VAL A 67 -3.77 4.92 1.39
N GLN A 68 -5.01 4.63 1.75
CA GLN A 68 -5.92 5.62 2.32
C GLN A 68 -6.20 5.28 3.76
N GLU A 69 -6.30 6.31 4.58
CA GLU A 69 -6.67 6.17 5.97
C GLU A 69 -8.07 6.73 6.17
N THR A 70 -8.92 5.98 6.86
CA THR A 70 -10.24 6.43 7.25
C THR A 70 -10.31 6.41 8.76
N LYS A 71 -10.64 7.54 9.35
CA LYS A 71 -10.69 7.63 10.79
C LYS A 71 -12.12 7.44 11.25
N LEU A 72 -12.36 6.31 11.85
CA LEU A 72 -13.62 5.99 12.50
C LEU A 72 -13.32 5.97 13.99
N LEU A 73 -13.84 4.99 14.71
CA LEU A 73 -13.42 4.82 16.10
C LEU A 73 -11.95 4.49 16.14
N ASN A 74 -11.52 3.62 15.26
CA ASN A 74 -10.11 3.31 15.07
C ASN A 74 -9.71 3.74 13.68
N ALA A 75 -8.44 4.03 13.50
CA ALA A 75 -7.94 4.31 12.17
C ALA A 75 -7.95 3.02 11.37
N MET A 76 -8.47 3.11 10.16
CA MET A 76 -8.57 1.98 9.24
C MET A 76 -7.82 2.33 7.96
N TYR A 77 -7.25 1.35 7.34
CA TYR A 77 -6.41 1.55 6.17
C TYR A 77 -6.86 0.66 5.03
N SER A 78 -6.77 1.18 3.82
CA SER A 78 -7.14 0.42 2.63
C SER A 78 -6.24 0.80 1.48
N ALA A 79 -6.08 -0.11 0.53
CA ALA A 79 -5.35 0.20 -0.69
C ALA A 79 -6.16 1.21 -1.49
N ASN A 80 -5.48 2.20 -2.06
CA ASN A 80 -6.15 3.21 -2.87
C ASN A 80 -6.33 2.65 -4.28
N ARG A 81 -7.51 2.14 -4.55
CA ARG A 81 -7.78 1.45 -5.81
C ARG A 81 -7.97 2.40 -6.97
N GLU A 82 -7.99 3.70 -6.70
CA GLU A 82 -8.02 4.68 -7.77
C GLU A 82 -6.64 5.09 -8.22
N ASN A 83 -5.62 4.64 -7.50
CA ASN A 83 -4.24 4.97 -7.84
C ASN A 83 -3.74 3.99 -8.88
N GLU A 84 -3.19 4.51 -9.99
CA GLU A 84 -2.79 3.63 -11.09
C GLU A 84 -1.60 2.75 -10.72
N TYR A 85 -0.68 3.24 -9.89
CA TYR A 85 0.43 2.40 -9.43
C TYR A 85 -0.10 1.18 -8.68
N VAL A 86 -1.05 1.42 -7.78
CA VAL A 86 -1.64 0.34 -7.00
C VAL A 86 -2.34 -0.66 -7.90
N ASN A 87 -3.07 -0.16 -8.90
CA ASN A 87 -3.79 -1.05 -9.81
C ASN A 87 -2.84 -1.92 -10.62
N HIS A 88 -1.77 -1.32 -11.15
CA HIS A 88 -0.79 -2.10 -11.90
C HIS A 88 -0.07 -3.09 -10.99
N LEU A 89 0.26 -2.67 -9.79
CA LEU A 89 0.96 -3.52 -8.85
C LEU A 89 0.11 -4.70 -8.44
N THR A 90 -1.17 -4.45 -8.16
CA THR A 90 -2.09 -5.51 -7.79
C THR A 90 -2.25 -6.52 -8.93
N SER A 91 -2.36 -6.02 -10.15
CA SER A 91 -2.44 -6.89 -11.32
C SER A 91 -1.19 -7.75 -11.46
N PHE A 92 -0.04 -7.14 -11.25
CA PHE A 92 1.22 -7.86 -11.30
C PHE A 92 1.27 -8.94 -10.23
N PHE A 93 0.89 -8.59 -9.01
CA PHE A 93 0.90 -9.55 -7.91
C PHE A 93 0.01 -10.75 -8.20
N ARG A 94 -1.15 -10.51 -8.82
CA ARG A 94 -2.03 -11.61 -9.20
C ARG A 94 -1.42 -12.44 -10.32
N ALA A 95 -0.84 -11.77 -11.29
CA ALA A 95 -0.29 -12.46 -12.45
C ALA A 95 0.81 -13.43 -12.06
N VAL A 96 1.61 -13.08 -11.06
CA VAL A 96 2.71 -13.93 -10.63
C VAL A 96 2.36 -14.82 -9.44
N GLY A 97 1.12 -14.75 -8.97
CA GLY A 97 0.68 -15.64 -7.88
C GLY A 97 1.06 -15.16 -6.50
N TYR A 98 1.47 -13.91 -6.37
CA TYR A 98 1.85 -13.38 -5.07
C TYR A 98 0.60 -13.13 -4.21
N ILE A 99 -0.51 -12.73 -4.83
CA ILE A 99 -1.81 -12.70 -4.17
C ILE A 99 -2.75 -13.59 -4.95
N GLY A 100 -3.83 -14.01 -4.31
CA GLY A 100 -4.74 -14.95 -4.93
C GLY A 100 -5.49 -14.33 -6.08
N GLN A 101 -5.91 -15.19 -7.00
CA GLN A 101 -6.75 -14.76 -8.09
C GLN A 101 -8.13 -14.46 -7.52
N SER A 102 -8.71 -13.45 -8.09
CA SER A 102 -10.03 -13.14 -7.71
C SER A 102 -10.91 -14.15 -8.33
N GLU A 103 -11.52 -14.96 -7.82
CA GLU A 103 -12.24 -15.93 -8.47
C GLU A 103 -13.53 -15.88 -8.49
N MET A 104 -13.71 -15.65 -8.53
CA MET A 104 -14.54 -15.63 -8.37
C MET A 104 -15.06 -15.71 -8.63
#